data_9a6ecd3a823ee4a13dd9d69db9fdf465
#
_entry.id   9a6ecd3a823ee4a13dd9d69db9fdf465
#
_cell.length_a   1.000
_cell.length_b   1.000
_cell.length_c   1.000
_cell.angle_alpha   90.00
_cell.angle_beta   90.00
_cell.angle_gamma   90.00
#
_symmetry.space_group_name_H-M   'P 1'
#
loop_
_entity.id
_entity.type
_entity.pdbx_description
1 polymer ?
#
loop_
_entity_poly.entity_id
_entity_poly.type
_entity_poly.pdbx_seq_one_letter_code
_entity_poly.pdbx_strand_id
1 'polypeptide(L)'
;MSQSPTASDSLLGIKPYRFVVDNDWYRGEAGIASFEPEELFGTKLRALLQRRKNRDLFDLHQGLEQLALDADKLIACFGHYLALEGNPITRAMAEQRMLEKLGRSLTEDVVPLLPADIRFDDAVALAAFGRVWKELIARIPGEGWKLAGSVVDALRQRGYPDLLKGAA
;
A
#
# COMPACT_ATOMS: atom_id res chain seq x y z
N MET A 1 -7.96 -8.97 15.75
CA MET A 1 -8.30 -9.41 14.36
C MET A 1 -8.88 -8.23 13.62
N SER A 2 -8.19 -7.76 12.59
CA SER A 2 -8.73 -6.73 11.70
C SER A 2 -9.84 -7.37 10.86
N GLN A 3 -11.08 -6.95 11.05
CA GLN A 3 -12.21 -7.40 10.23
C GLN A 3 -12.09 -6.77 8.84
N SER A 4 -12.45 -7.53 7.82
CA SER A 4 -12.59 -6.98 6.47
C SER A 4 -13.74 -5.97 6.47
N PRO A 5 -13.60 -4.81 5.78
CA PRO A 5 -14.64 -3.82 5.71
C PRO A 5 -15.91 -4.42 5.07
N THR A 6 -17.06 -4.03 5.60
CA THR A 6 -18.35 -4.40 5.07
C THR A 6 -18.90 -3.30 4.16
N ALA A 7 -19.94 -3.59 3.39
CA ALA A 7 -20.59 -2.61 2.53
C ALA A 7 -21.08 -1.35 3.28
N SER A 8 -21.48 -1.53 4.54
CA SER A 8 -21.95 -0.45 5.41
C SER A 8 -20.81 0.46 5.93
N ASP A 9 -19.58 -0.01 5.87
CA ASP A 9 -18.39 0.72 6.36
C ASP A 9 -17.74 1.56 5.26
N SER A 10 -18.19 1.43 4.01
CA SER A 10 -17.61 2.10 2.85
C SER A 10 -17.75 3.62 2.92
N LEU A 11 -16.64 4.33 2.67
CA LEU A 11 -16.59 5.79 2.59
C LEU A 11 -17.06 6.29 1.22
N LEU A 12 -16.64 5.63 0.13
CA LEU A 12 -16.89 6.05 -1.26
C LEU A 12 -18.12 5.37 -1.88
N GLY A 13 -18.66 4.36 -1.18
CA GLY A 13 -19.77 3.58 -1.66
C GLY A 13 -19.34 2.40 -2.54
N ILE A 14 -20.31 1.53 -2.83
CA ILE A 14 -20.10 0.35 -3.68
C ILE A 14 -20.64 0.63 -5.06
N LYS A 15 -19.87 0.29 -6.09
CA LYS A 15 -20.25 0.43 -7.50
C LYS A 15 -20.23 -0.93 -8.21
N PRO A 16 -21.12 -1.12 -9.21
CA PRO A 16 -21.00 -2.28 -10.07
C PRO A 16 -19.85 -2.09 -11.07
N TYR A 17 -18.93 -3.05 -11.07
CA TYR A 17 -17.89 -3.15 -12.08
C TYR A 17 -18.24 -4.25 -13.07
N ARG A 18 -18.09 -3.94 -14.36
CA ARG A 18 -18.28 -4.91 -15.43
C ARG A 18 -17.12 -5.89 -15.43
N PHE A 19 -17.42 -7.16 -15.22
CA PHE A 19 -16.47 -8.25 -15.32
C PHE A 19 -16.79 -9.08 -16.54
N VAL A 20 -15.84 -9.24 -17.43
CA VAL A 20 -15.97 -10.02 -18.66
C VAL A 20 -15.00 -11.18 -18.61
N VAL A 21 -15.53 -12.39 -18.80
CA VAL A 21 -14.72 -13.59 -19.02
C VAL A 21 -14.89 -13.96 -20.50
N ASP A 22 -13.78 -14.02 -21.21
CA ASP A 22 -13.73 -14.46 -22.61
C ASP A 22 -12.51 -15.37 -22.77
N ASN A 23 -12.74 -16.67 -22.70
CA ASN A 23 -11.75 -17.69 -22.95
C ASN A 23 -12.34 -18.84 -23.77
N ASP A 24 -11.52 -19.81 -24.15
CA ASP A 24 -11.94 -20.94 -25.02
C ASP A 24 -13.06 -21.80 -24.43
N TRP A 25 -13.31 -21.71 -23.12
CA TRP A 25 -14.27 -22.55 -22.39
C TRP A 25 -15.53 -21.82 -21.99
N TYR A 26 -15.46 -20.51 -21.82
CA TYR A 26 -16.59 -19.72 -21.33
C TYR A 26 -16.50 -18.27 -21.77
N ARG A 27 -17.64 -17.75 -22.20
CA ARG A 27 -17.86 -16.31 -22.44
C ARG A 27 -19.03 -15.85 -21.60
N GLY A 28 -18.81 -14.82 -20.82
CA GLY A 28 -19.85 -14.26 -19.99
C GLY A 28 -19.48 -12.89 -19.43
N GLU A 29 -20.50 -12.18 -19.03
CA GLU A 29 -20.41 -10.86 -18.45
C GLU A 29 -21.25 -10.80 -17.18
N ALA A 30 -20.71 -10.16 -16.13
CA ALA A 30 -21.43 -9.93 -14.89
C ALA A 30 -21.09 -8.54 -14.33
N GLY A 31 -22.06 -7.91 -13.69
CA GLY A 31 -21.85 -6.76 -12.83
C GLY A 31 -21.46 -7.24 -11.43
N ILE A 32 -20.23 -6.95 -10.98
CA ILE A 32 -19.77 -7.30 -9.65
C ILE A 32 -19.76 -6.03 -8.79
N ALA A 33 -20.54 -6.04 -7.70
CA ALA A 33 -20.48 -4.96 -6.72
C ALA A 33 -19.11 -4.96 -6.03
N SER A 34 -18.40 -3.86 -6.11
CA SER A 34 -17.07 -3.72 -5.51
C SER A 34 -16.86 -2.31 -4.96
N PHE A 35 -15.90 -2.20 -4.04
CA PHE A 35 -15.42 -0.92 -3.56
C PHE A 35 -14.71 -0.14 -4.68
N GLU A 36 -14.67 1.18 -4.56
CA GLU A 36 -13.81 2.02 -5.38
C GLU A 36 -12.33 1.61 -5.19
N PRO A 37 -11.50 1.72 -6.24
CA PRO A 37 -10.08 1.36 -6.13
C PRO A 37 -9.36 2.06 -4.99
N GLU A 38 -9.56 3.37 -4.80
CA GLU A 38 -8.94 4.14 -3.73
C GLU A 38 -9.31 3.59 -2.34
N GLU A 39 -10.51 3.09 -2.19
CA GLU A 39 -10.96 2.50 -0.93
C GLU A 39 -10.28 1.14 -0.67
N LEU A 40 -10.21 0.29 -1.68
CA LEU A 40 -9.47 -0.97 -1.59
C LEU A 40 -7.99 -0.73 -1.25
N PHE A 41 -7.35 0.21 -1.93
CA PHE A 41 -5.94 0.53 -1.70
C PHE A 41 -5.70 1.28 -0.38
N GLY A 42 -6.67 2.04 0.13
CA GLY A 42 -6.66 2.58 1.49
C GLY A 42 -6.60 1.49 2.56
N THR A 43 -7.39 0.41 2.39
CA THR A 43 -7.33 -0.75 3.30
C THR A 43 -6.01 -1.54 3.17
N LYS A 44 -5.41 -1.61 1.98
CA LYS A 44 -4.08 -2.22 1.79
C LYS A 44 -2.97 -1.40 2.44
N LEU A 45 -3.02 -0.07 2.37
CA LEU A 45 -2.09 0.79 3.10
C LEU A 45 -2.18 0.57 4.61
N ARG A 46 -3.41 0.47 5.15
CA ARG A 46 -3.63 0.12 6.54
C ARG A 46 -3.01 -1.23 6.89
N ALA A 47 -3.26 -2.27 6.09
CA ALA A 47 -2.72 -3.60 6.30
C ALA A 47 -1.18 -3.62 6.25
N LEU A 48 -0.56 -2.89 5.30
CA LEU A 48 0.89 -2.73 5.20
C LEU A 48 1.49 -2.17 6.48
N LEU A 49 0.84 -1.17 7.07
CA LEU A 49 1.32 -0.50 8.27
C LEU A 49 1.00 -1.26 9.58
N GLN A 50 -0.03 -2.09 9.58
CA GLN A 50 -0.41 -2.89 10.76
C GLN A 50 0.28 -4.27 10.81
N ARG A 51 0.70 -4.79 9.66
CA ARG A 51 1.27 -6.13 9.54
C ARG A 51 2.78 -6.08 9.29
N ARG A 52 3.47 -7.13 9.70
CA ARG A 52 4.90 -7.29 9.41
C ARG A 52 5.17 -7.72 7.96
N LYS A 53 4.17 -8.30 7.28
CA LYS A 53 4.27 -8.81 5.91
C LYS A 53 4.29 -7.69 4.87
N ASN A 54 4.90 -7.96 3.73
CA ASN A 54 5.14 -6.97 2.66
C ASN A 54 4.28 -7.21 1.41
N ARG A 55 3.36 -8.20 1.41
CA ARG A 55 2.49 -8.44 0.25
C ARG A 55 1.69 -7.19 -0.15
N ASP A 56 1.21 -6.45 0.83
CA ASP A 56 0.46 -5.21 0.58
C ASP A 56 1.35 -4.13 -0.05
N LEU A 57 2.68 -4.17 0.13
CA LEU A 57 3.62 -3.29 -0.57
C LEU A 57 3.64 -3.56 -2.07
N PHE A 58 3.68 -4.84 -2.46
CA PHE A 58 3.58 -5.23 -3.86
C PHE A 58 2.25 -4.78 -4.47
N ASP A 59 1.14 -5.04 -3.80
CA ASP A 59 -0.19 -4.67 -4.27
C ASP A 59 -0.34 -3.15 -4.46
N LEU A 60 0.14 -2.35 -3.49
CA LEU A 60 0.14 -0.88 -3.57
C LEU A 60 1.00 -0.38 -4.73
N HIS A 61 2.18 -0.97 -4.92
CA HIS A 61 3.05 -0.62 -6.05
C HIS A 61 2.37 -0.89 -7.39
N GLN A 62 1.79 -2.06 -7.56
CA GLN A 62 1.05 -2.42 -8.77
C GLN A 62 -0.15 -1.49 -9.00
N GLY A 63 -0.89 -1.18 -7.95
CA GLY A 63 -2.02 -0.24 -8.04
C GLY A 63 -1.60 1.16 -8.46
N LEU A 64 -0.55 1.70 -7.87
CA LEU A 64 0.00 3.02 -8.23
C LEU A 64 0.60 3.05 -9.64
N GLU A 65 1.05 1.91 -10.16
CA GLU A 65 1.61 1.81 -11.51
C GLU A 65 0.55 1.65 -12.58
N GLN A 66 -0.47 0.84 -12.33
CA GLN A 66 -1.44 0.41 -13.34
C GLN A 66 -2.75 1.19 -13.31
N LEU A 67 -3.09 1.82 -12.18
CA LEU A 67 -4.33 2.54 -11.98
C LEU A 67 -4.05 4.03 -11.75
N ALA A 68 -4.92 4.87 -12.27
CA ALA A 68 -4.89 6.31 -12.01
C ALA A 68 -5.53 6.63 -10.65
N LEU A 69 -4.91 6.14 -9.56
CA LEU A 69 -5.43 6.33 -8.20
C LEU A 69 -5.28 7.78 -7.74
N ASP A 70 -6.35 8.31 -7.15
CA ASP A 70 -6.32 9.58 -6.43
C ASP A 70 -5.75 9.33 -5.02
N ALA A 71 -4.50 9.74 -4.82
CA ALA A 71 -3.79 9.51 -3.56
C ALA A 71 -4.46 10.20 -2.36
N ASP A 72 -5.09 11.36 -2.56
CA ASP A 72 -5.74 12.07 -1.46
C ASP A 72 -7.03 11.37 -1.04
N LYS A 73 -7.80 10.83 -1.99
CA LYS A 73 -8.95 9.95 -1.70
C LYS A 73 -8.51 8.66 -1.00
N LEU A 74 -7.43 8.04 -1.46
CA LEU A 74 -6.87 6.84 -0.86
C LEU A 74 -6.48 7.08 0.61
N ILE A 75 -5.81 8.21 0.91
CA ILE A 75 -5.45 8.59 2.27
C ILE A 75 -6.68 8.90 3.12
N ALA A 76 -7.72 9.52 2.54
CA ALA A 76 -8.98 9.73 3.25
C ALA A 76 -9.64 8.39 3.64
N CYS A 77 -9.67 7.41 2.73
CA CYS A 77 -10.17 6.07 3.03
C CYS A 77 -9.34 5.35 4.10
N PHE A 78 -8.02 5.45 4.01
CA PHE A 78 -7.10 4.93 5.03
C PHE A 78 -7.43 5.50 6.42
N GLY A 79 -7.59 6.83 6.54
CA GLY A 79 -7.96 7.50 7.78
C GLY A 79 -9.33 7.07 8.31
N HIS A 80 -10.31 6.94 7.41
CA HIS A 80 -11.66 6.49 7.75
C HIS A 80 -11.66 5.10 8.42
N TYR A 81 -10.99 4.12 7.82
CA TYR A 81 -10.93 2.77 8.39
C TYR A 81 -10.13 2.68 9.68
N LEU A 82 -9.11 3.52 9.86
CA LEU A 82 -8.41 3.63 11.15
C LEU A 82 -9.31 4.20 12.25
N ALA A 83 -10.15 5.18 11.90
CA ALA A 83 -11.11 5.75 12.85
C ALA A 83 -12.17 4.73 13.26
N LEU A 84 -12.68 3.93 12.33
CA LEU A 84 -13.63 2.84 12.63
C LEU A 84 -13.03 1.78 13.58
N GLU A 85 -11.74 1.48 13.43
CA GLU A 85 -11.05 0.54 14.33
C GLU A 85 -10.68 1.15 15.69
N GLY A 86 -10.72 2.47 15.84
CA GLY A 86 -10.25 3.16 17.04
C GLY A 86 -8.74 3.03 17.28
N ASN A 87 -7.97 2.76 16.23
CA ASN A 87 -6.52 2.55 16.28
C ASN A 87 -5.78 3.48 15.30
N PRO A 88 -5.64 4.76 15.63
CA PRO A 88 -5.05 5.74 14.73
C PRO A 88 -3.57 5.44 14.44
N ILE A 89 -3.17 5.65 13.20
CA ILE A 89 -1.78 5.63 12.76
C ILE A 89 -1.43 7.03 12.30
N THR A 90 -0.59 7.73 13.04
CA THR A 90 -0.10 9.05 12.66
C THR A 90 0.96 8.93 11.56
N ARG A 91 1.27 10.04 10.88
CA ARG A 91 2.36 10.08 9.88
C ARG A 91 3.68 9.61 10.47
N ALA A 92 4.05 10.09 11.66
CA ALA A 92 5.27 9.67 12.35
C ALA A 92 5.30 8.14 12.59
N MET A 93 4.19 7.54 13.01
CA MET A 93 4.08 6.08 13.18
C MET A 93 4.19 5.34 11.85
N ALA A 94 3.58 5.87 10.80
CA ALA A 94 3.64 5.27 9.47
C ALA A 94 5.09 5.28 8.92
N GLU A 95 5.78 6.40 9.04
CA GLU A 95 7.18 6.54 8.65
C GLU A 95 8.10 5.58 9.42
N GLN A 96 7.93 5.51 10.75
CA GLN A 96 8.69 4.58 11.59
C GLN A 96 8.46 3.12 11.15
N ARG A 97 7.20 2.71 11.03
CA ARG A 97 6.84 1.32 10.64
C ARG A 97 7.36 0.96 9.26
N MET A 98 7.33 1.89 8.31
CA MET A 98 7.89 1.67 6.98
C MET A 98 9.40 1.46 7.04
N LEU A 99 10.15 2.33 7.76
CA LEU A 99 11.61 2.19 7.87
C LEU A 99 12.02 0.91 8.62
N GLU A 100 11.24 0.46 9.62
CA GLU A 100 11.46 -0.82 10.30
C GLU A 100 11.37 -2.03 9.36
N LYS A 101 10.58 -1.94 8.27
CA LYS A 101 10.50 -3.01 7.25
C LYS A 101 11.81 -3.22 6.51
N LEU A 102 12.63 -2.19 6.33
CA LEU A 102 13.95 -2.30 5.70
C LEU A 102 14.98 -3.09 6.53
N GLY A 103 14.71 -3.34 7.80
CA GLY A 103 15.49 -4.25 8.64
C GLY A 103 15.31 -5.74 8.31
N ARG A 104 14.44 -6.06 7.34
CA ARG A 104 14.11 -7.43 6.90
C ARG A 104 14.03 -7.49 5.38
N SER A 105 13.99 -8.72 4.84
CA SER A 105 13.70 -8.90 3.42
C SER A 105 12.32 -8.35 3.06
N LEU A 106 12.24 -7.54 1.99
CA LEU A 106 10.99 -7.05 1.43
C LEU A 106 10.33 -8.06 0.48
N THR A 107 11.05 -9.10 0.08
CA THR A 107 10.68 -10.04 -0.99
C THR A 107 10.33 -11.43 -0.49
N GLU A 108 10.86 -11.83 0.66
CA GLU A 108 10.77 -13.21 1.18
C GLU A 108 9.33 -13.73 1.31
N ASP A 109 8.41 -12.89 1.77
CA ASP A 109 7.01 -13.28 1.96
C ASP A 109 6.10 -12.93 0.77
N VAL A 110 6.66 -12.38 -0.30
CA VAL A 110 5.95 -11.96 -1.51
C VAL A 110 6.22 -12.89 -2.68
N VAL A 111 7.50 -13.11 -2.99
CA VAL A 111 7.94 -13.88 -4.16
C VAL A 111 7.30 -15.28 -4.26
N PRO A 112 7.16 -16.06 -3.17
CA PRO A 112 6.52 -17.38 -3.25
C PRO A 112 5.04 -17.36 -3.65
N LEU A 113 4.40 -16.19 -3.60
CA LEU A 113 2.97 -16.02 -3.90
C LEU A 113 2.74 -15.50 -5.32
N LEU A 114 3.79 -15.10 -6.03
CA LEU A 114 3.68 -14.51 -7.35
C LEU A 114 3.77 -15.57 -8.45
N PRO A 115 3.06 -15.37 -9.57
CA PRO A 115 3.30 -16.13 -10.79
C PRO A 115 4.76 -16.01 -11.25
N ALA A 116 5.27 -17.04 -11.91
CA ALA A 116 6.68 -17.14 -12.31
C ALA A 116 7.13 -16.05 -13.31
N ASP A 117 6.20 -15.46 -14.03
CA ASP A 117 6.43 -14.36 -14.97
C ASP A 117 6.45 -12.97 -14.32
N ILE A 118 6.07 -12.88 -13.05
CA ILE A 118 6.08 -11.62 -12.29
C ILE A 118 7.40 -11.46 -11.54
N ARG A 119 8.16 -10.44 -11.91
CA ARG A 119 9.42 -10.12 -11.25
C ARG A 119 9.19 -9.18 -10.06
N PHE A 120 9.61 -9.59 -8.88
CA PHE A 120 9.66 -8.77 -7.68
C PHE A 120 10.93 -9.08 -6.88
N ASP A 121 12.06 -8.65 -7.42
CA ASP A 121 13.37 -8.75 -6.75
C ASP A 121 13.60 -7.57 -5.77
N ASP A 122 14.73 -7.59 -5.09
CA ASP A 122 15.05 -6.57 -4.08
C ASP A 122 15.12 -5.16 -4.67
N ALA A 123 15.57 -5.00 -5.93
CA ALA A 123 15.61 -3.70 -6.59
C ALA A 123 14.21 -3.16 -6.86
N VAL A 124 13.30 -4.01 -7.35
CA VAL A 124 11.89 -3.66 -7.57
C VAL A 124 11.19 -3.38 -6.23
N ALA A 125 11.46 -4.19 -5.21
CA ALA A 125 10.88 -4.01 -3.88
C ALA A 125 11.32 -2.68 -3.22
N LEU A 126 12.58 -2.29 -3.38
CA LEU A 126 13.08 -1.00 -2.92
C LEU A 126 12.48 0.17 -3.70
N ALA A 127 12.31 0.04 -5.01
CA ALA A 127 11.62 1.04 -5.82
C ALA A 127 10.14 1.17 -5.40
N ALA A 128 9.45 0.05 -5.14
CA ALA A 128 8.09 0.01 -4.62
C ALA A 128 7.98 0.71 -3.25
N PHE A 129 8.94 0.44 -2.36
CA PHE A 129 9.02 1.10 -1.06
C PHE A 129 9.13 2.63 -1.20
N GLY A 130 10.07 3.12 -2.03
CA GLY A 130 10.27 4.55 -2.26
C GLY A 130 9.04 5.22 -2.88
N ARG A 131 8.35 4.54 -3.80
CA ARG A 131 7.13 5.02 -4.42
C ARG A 131 5.99 5.16 -3.40
N VAL A 132 5.72 4.10 -2.63
CA VAL A 132 4.68 4.12 -1.59
C VAL A 132 4.99 5.18 -0.54
N TRP A 133 6.26 5.32 -0.16
CA TRP A 133 6.67 6.39 0.75
C TRP A 133 6.32 7.77 0.20
N LYS A 134 6.75 8.07 -1.00
CA LYS A 134 6.59 9.39 -1.63
C LYS A 134 5.13 9.71 -1.94
N GLU A 135 4.40 8.76 -2.51
CA GLU A 135 3.06 9.01 -3.03
C GLU A 135 1.97 8.85 -1.96
N LEU A 136 2.20 8.07 -0.90
CA LEU A 136 1.20 7.79 0.13
C LEU A 136 1.64 8.21 1.53
N ILE A 137 2.76 7.67 2.05
CA ILE A 137 3.15 7.93 3.45
C ILE A 137 3.37 9.42 3.72
N ALA A 138 4.05 10.12 2.80
CA ALA A 138 4.30 11.56 2.91
C ALA A 138 3.03 12.42 2.87
N ARG A 139 1.89 11.88 2.39
CA ARG A 139 0.59 12.55 2.34
C ARG A 139 -0.27 12.32 3.58
N ILE A 140 0.09 11.39 4.46
CA ILE A 140 -0.63 11.19 5.72
C ILE A 140 -0.57 12.49 6.52
N PRO A 141 -1.71 13.02 7.00
CA PRO A 141 -1.73 14.28 7.76
C PRO A 141 -0.92 14.18 9.06
N GLY A 142 -0.29 15.29 9.44
CA GLY A 142 0.46 15.43 10.68
C GLY A 142 1.97 15.56 10.46
N GLU A 143 2.70 15.64 11.57
CA GLU A 143 4.15 15.74 11.55
C GLU A 143 4.81 14.41 11.24
N GLY A 144 5.92 14.48 10.50
CA GLY A 144 6.77 13.32 10.24
C GLY A 144 7.52 12.84 11.47
N TRP A 145 8.09 11.64 11.38
CA TRP A 145 8.90 11.08 12.45
C TRP A 145 10.23 11.80 12.57
N LYS A 146 10.49 12.37 13.74
CA LYS A 146 11.70 13.22 13.99
C LYS A 146 13.03 12.52 13.71
N LEU A 147 13.07 11.18 13.85
CA LEU A 147 14.26 10.37 13.61
C LEU A 147 14.36 9.85 12.17
N ALA A 148 13.36 10.09 11.31
CA ALA A 148 13.35 9.57 9.95
C ALA A 148 14.61 9.94 9.17
N GLY A 149 15.03 11.20 9.23
CA GLY A 149 16.24 11.67 8.53
C GLY A 149 17.50 10.93 8.97
N SER A 150 17.73 10.79 10.27
CA SER A 150 18.92 10.10 10.80
C SER A 150 18.93 8.60 10.48
N VAL A 151 17.76 7.94 10.48
CA VAL A 151 17.64 6.54 10.09
C VAL A 151 17.94 6.37 8.60
N VAL A 152 17.42 7.26 7.76
CA VAL A 152 17.67 7.25 6.31
C VAL A 152 19.14 7.48 6.00
N ASP A 153 19.80 8.41 6.68
CA ASP A 153 21.24 8.64 6.52
C ASP A 153 22.07 7.42 6.93
N ALA A 154 21.68 6.73 8.01
CA ALA A 154 22.32 5.49 8.41
C ALA A 154 22.10 4.36 7.38
N LEU A 155 20.94 4.28 6.74
CA LEU A 155 20.67 3.34 5.66
C LEU A 155 21.51 3.64 4.41
N ARG A 156 21.64 4.92 4.02
CA ARG A 156 22.52 5.33 2.90
C ARG A 156 23.97 4.91 3.14
N GLN A 157 24.47 5.09 4.37
CA GLN A 157 25.84 4.65 4.73
C GLN A 157 26.02 3.13 4.62
N ARG A 158 24.95 2.36 4.72
CA ARG A 158 24.94 0.90 4.52
C ARG A 158 24.72 0.48 3.07
N GLY A 159 24.69 1.43 2.13
CA GLY A 159 24.55 1.15 0.69
C GLY A 159 23.12 1.05 0.19
N TYR A 160 22.11 1.43 1.00
CA TYR A 160 20.74 1.54 0.49
C TYR A 160 20.65 2.71 -0.50
N PRO A 161 19.89 2.55 -1.58
CA PRO A 161 19.64 3.65 -2.51
C PRO A 161 18.94 4.81 -1.79
N ASP A 162 18.99 5.97 -2.40
CA ASP A 162 18.36 7.19 -1.86
C ASP A 162 16.82 7.11 -2.01
N LEU A 163 16.21 6.29 -1.15
CA LEU A 163 14.78 5.93 -1.18
C LEU A 163 13.85 7.11 -0.94
N LEU A 164 14.37 8.19 -0.35
CA LEU A 164 13.58 9.34 0.09
C LEU A 164 13.93 10.64 -0.65
N LYS A 165 14.68 10.60 -1.73
CA LYS A 165 14.94 11.75 -2.58
C LYS A 165 13.63 12.33 -3.11
N GLY A 166 13.26 13.51 -2.62
CA GLY A 166 12.04 14.23 -3.00
C GLY A 166 10.89 14.12 -1.98
N ALA A 167 11.13 13.60 -0.78
CA ALA A 167 10.20 13.65 0.36
C ALA A 167 10.47 14.89 1.27
N ALA A 168 10.89 15.98 0.66
CA ALA A 168 10.98 17.29 1.32
C ALA A 168 9.80 18.15 0.88
#